data_3446acf17ce8bdfcb901303e52250c28
#
_entry.id   3446acf17ce8bdfcb901303e52250c28
#
_cell.length_a   1.000
_cell.length_b   1.000
_cell.length_c   1.000
_cell.angle_alpha   90.00
_cell.angle_beta   90.00
_cell.angle_gamma   90.00
#
_symmetry.space_group_name_H-M   'P 1'
#
loop_
_entity.id
_entity.type
_entity.pdbx_description
1 polymer ?
#
loop_
_entity_poly.entity_id
_entity_poly.type
_entity_poly.pdbx_seq_one_letter_code
_entity_poly.pdbx_strand_id
1 'polypeptide(L)'
;MLLSCFTGLAFIDVYNLRPEHVSEDSNGNLWIVKPREKTNNLCNIPLLSIPKQILEKYKDNPYCMDKGTLLPVPCNQKMNSYLKEIADLCGIKKNLTTHTARHSFASVIALANNVSLPNVAKMLGHSSTRMTQHYAKVLDQTILRDMQYVERKISFFSNFNAEL
;
A
#
# COMPACT_ATOMS: atom_id res chain seq x y z
N MET A 1 7.92 -8.92 1.14
CA MET A 1 8.26 -7.47 1.06
C MET A 1 7.46 -6.71 -0.01
N LEU A 2 7.53 -7.10 -1.30
CA LEU A 2 6.81 -6.40 -2.39
C LEU A 2 5.31 -6.24 -2.13
N LEU A 3 4.62 -7.28 -1.66
CA LEU A 3 3.20 -7.15 -1.32
C LEU A 3 2.94 -5.99 -0.35
N SER A 4 3.76 -5.86 0.70
CA SER A 4 3.62 -4.75 1.66
C SER A 4 3.87 -3.37 1.03
N CYS A 5 4.74 -3.27 0.01
CA CYS A 5 4.96 -2.02 -0.71
C CYS A 5 3.73 -1.57 -1.51
N PHE A 6 2.86 -2.49 -1.91
CA PHE A 6 1.67 -2.19 -2.72
C PHE A 6 0.33 -2.33 -1.98
N THR A 7 0.36 -2.79 -0.72
CA THR A 7 -0.85 -2.96 0.11
C THR A 7 -0.77 -2.22 1.43
N GLY A 8 0.44 -1.87 1.87
CA GLY A 8 0.66 -1.27 3.18
C GLY A 8 0.46 -2.22 4.37
N LEU A 9 0.19 -3.51 4.14
CA LEU A 9 0.06 -4.49 5.22
C LEU A 9 1.34 -4.58 6.05
N ALA A 10 1.20 -4.69 7.36
CA ALA A 10 2.33 -4.95 8.24
C ALA A 10 2.83 -6.39 8.05
N PHE A 11 4.07 -6.67 8.47
CA PHE A 11 4.66 -8.00 8.35
C PHE A 11 3.75 -9.11 8.87
N ILE A 12 3.24 -8.96 10.09
CA ILE A 12 2.40 -9.98 10.73
C ILE A 12 1.06 -10.18 9.99
N ASP A 13 0.51 -9.11 9.40
CA ASP A 13 -0.73 -9.18 8.63
C ASP A 13 -0.50 -9.91 7.29
N VAL A 14 0.67 -9.77 6.66
CA VAL A 14 1.07 -10.54 5.47
C VAL A 14 1.41 -11.98 5.83
N TYR A 15 2.08 -12.21 6.95
CA TYR A 15 2.43 -13.55 7.44
C TYR A 15 1.18 -14.40 7.67
N ASN A 16 0.13 -13.80 8.23
CA ASN A 16 -1.16 -14.44 8.52
C ASN A 16 -2.22 -14.19 7.42
N LEU A 17 -1.81 -13.81 6.20
CA LEU A 17 -2.76 -13.58 5.12
C LEU A 17 -3.27 -14.91 4.56
N ARG A 18 -4.60 -15.09 4.56
CA ARG A 18 -5.30 -16.32 4.17
C ARG A 18 -6.29 -16.07 3.04
N PRO A 19 -6.77 -17.12 2.34
CA PRO A 19 -7.77 -16.99 1.26
C PRO A 19 -9.05 -16.25 1.71
N GLU A 20 -9.54 -16.48 2.92
CA GLU A 20 -10.72 -15.84 3.48
C GLU A 20 -10.62 -14.32 3.63
N HIS A 21 -9.39 -13.78 3.59
CA HIS A 21 -9.14 -12.34 3.64
C HIS A 21 -9.22 -11.66 2.27
N VAL A 22 -9.40 -12.44 1.20
CA VAL A 22 -9.56 -11.91 -0.16
C VAL A 22 -11.00 -12.06 -0.58
N SER A 23 -11.63 -10.98 -0.96
CA SER A 23 -13.03 -10.95 -1.42
C SER A 23 -13.13 -10.20 -2.75
N GLU A 24 -14.17 -10.50 -3.50
CA GLU A 24 -14.49 -9.81 -4.75
C GLU A 24 -15.72 -8.92 -4.52
N ASP A 25 -15.69 -7.70 -5.05
CA ASP A 25 -16.84 -6.80 -5.02
C ASP A 25 -17.80 -7.08 -6.20
N SER A 26 -18.93 -6.40 -6.22
CA SER A 26 -19.96 -6.54 -7.26
C SER A 26 -19.47 -6.20 -8.69
N ASN A 27 -18.34 -5.55 -8.80
CA ASN A 27 -17.73 -5.13 -10.07
C ASN A 27 -16.55 -6.02 -10.50
N GLY A 28 -16.29 -7.12 -9.80
CA GLY A 28 -15.18 -8.03 -10.07
C GLY A 28 -13.82 -7.54 -9.55
N ASN A 29 -13.77 -6.52 -8.70
CA ASN A 29 -12.53 -6.08 -8.10
C ASN A 29 -12.19 -6.91 -6.87
N LEU A 30 -10.94 -7.35 -6.78
CA LEU A 30 -10.44 -8.07 -5.62
C LEU A 30 -9.95 -7.11 -4.54
N TRP A 31 -10.30 -7.42 -3.30
CA TRP A 31 -9.95 -6.66 -2.10
C TRP A 31 -9.31 -7.56 -1.05
N ILE A 32 -8.36 -7.03 -0.30
CA ILE A 32 -7.95 -7.60 0.98
C ILE A 32 -8.78 -6.91 2.07
N VAL A 33 -9.57 -7.71 2.79
CA VAL A 33 -10.37 -7.28 3.93
C VAL A 33 -9.91 -8.07 5.14
N LYS A 34 -9.05 -7.47 5.96
CA LYS A 34 -8.40 -8.16 7.09
C LYS A 34 -8.31 -7.27 8.31
N PRO A 35 -8.73 -7.75 9.49
CA PRO A 35 -8.42 -7.10 10.76
C PRO A 35 -6.91 -7.10 10.99
N ARG A 36 -6.36 -5.96 11.42
CA ARG A 36 -4.95 -5.88 11.82
C ARG A 36 -4.70 -6.70 13.08
N GLU A 37 -3.65 -7.50 13.07
CA GLU A 37 -3.23 -8.29 14.24
C GLU A 37 -2.95 -7.42 15.49
N LYS A 38 -2.39 -6.22 15.28
CA LYS A 38 -2.01 -5.34 16.40
C LYS A 38 -3.18 -4.58 17.03
N THR A 39 -4.20 -4.20 16.26
CA THR A 39 -5.22 -3.22 16.71
C THR A 39 -6.64 -3.67 16.45
N ASN A 40 -6.84 -4.79 15.80
CA ASN A 40 -8.13 -5.32 15.32
C ASN A 40 -8.92 -4.36 14.40
N ASN A 41 -8.32 -3.26 13.97
CA ASN A 41 -8.95 -2.35 13.00
C ASN A 41 -8.93 -2.99 11.61
N LEU A 42 -10.02 -2.88 10.89
CA LEU A 42 -10.17 -3.43 9.57
C LEU A 42 -9.29 -2.68 8.55
N CYS A 43 -8.41 -3.41 7.86
CA CYS A 43 -7.76 -2.98 6.64
C CYS A 43 -8.65 -3.35 5.46
N ASN A 44 -8.93 -2.38 4.59
CA ASN A 44 -9.71 -2.58 3.38
C ASN A 44 -8.89 -2.06 2.19
N ILE A 45 -8.30 -2.96 1.41
CA ILE A 45 -7.25 -2.63 0.44
C ILE A 45 -7.61 -3.22 -0.92
N PRO A 46 -7.82 -2.41 -1.97
CA PRO A 46 -8.03 -2.92 -3.31
C PRO A 46 -6.75 -3.57 -3.83
N LEU A 47 -6.88 -4.74 -4.41
CA LEU A 47 -5.77 -5.45 -5.03
C LEU A 47 -5.51 -4.89 -6.44
N LEU A 48 -4.41 -4.16 -6.57
CA LEU A 48 -3.88 -3.71 -7.86
C LEU A 48 -3.22 -4.88 -8.61
N SER A 49 -2.78 -4.64 -9.85
CA SER A 49 -2.20 -5.66 -10.72
C SER A 49 -1.01 -6.40 -10.10
N ILE A 50 -0.06 -5.68 -9.50
CA ILE A 50 1.15 -6.27 -8.91
C ILE A 50 0.83 -7.19 -7.71
N PRO A 51 0.04 -6.78 -6.70
CA PRO A 51 -0.43 -7.69 -5.66
C PRO A 51 -1.15 -8.94 -6.20
N LYS A 52 -2.02 -8.79 -7.22
CA LYS A 52 -2.71 -9.94 -7.85
C LYS A 52 -1.71 -10.93 -8.43
N GLN A 53 -0.72 -10.47 -9.21
CA GLN A 53 0.33 -11.30 -9.78
C GLN A 53 1.16 -12.02 -8.71
N ILE A 54 1.44 -11.34 -7.58
CA ILE A 54 2.16 -11.96 -6.47
C ILE A 54 1.34 -13.09 -5.85
N LEU A 55 0.04 -12.90 -5.62
CA LEU A 55 -0.83 -13.93 -5.05
C LEU A 55 -0.98 -15.11 -6.01
N GLU A 56 -1.18 -14.85 -7.29
CA GLU A 56 -1.31 -15.90 -8.32
C GLU A 56 -0.02 -16.73 -8.44
N LYS A 57 1.16 -16.10 -8.37
CA LYS A 57 2.45 -16.82 -8.40
C LYS A 57 2.59 -17.88 -7.30
N TYR A 58 1.98 -17.68 -6.15
CA TYR A 58 2.10 -18.58 -4.99
C TYR A 58 0.84 -19.43 -4.74
N LYS A 59 -0.16 -19.36 -5.60
CA LYS A 59 -1.44 -20.04 -5.46
C LYS A 59 -1.31 -21.55 -5.20
N ASP A 60 -0.47 -22.20 -5.97
CA ASP A 60 -0.26 -23.64 -5.90
C ASP A 60 1.01 -24.04 -5.13
N ASN A 61 1.51 -23.12 -4.29
CA ASN A 61 2.71 -23.39 -3.50
C ASN A 61 2.39 -24.41 -2.39
N PRO A 62 3.07 -25.58 -2.33
CA PRO A 62 2.75 -26.64 -1.37
C PRO A 62 2.81 -26.20 0.10
N TYR A 63 3.78 -25.34 0.45
CA TYR A 63 3.88 -24.77 1.79
C TYR A 63 2.68 -23.89 2.15
N CYS A 64 2.21 -23.09 1.20
CA CYS A 64 1.04 -22.24 1.40
C CYS A 64 -0.23 -23.06 1.59
N MET A 65 -0.39 -24.12 0.81
CA MET A 65 -1.53 -25.04 0.89
C MET A 65 -1.56 -25.75 2.26
N ASP A 66 -0.41 -26.27 2.72
CA ASP A 66 -0.29 -26.94 4.03
C ASP A 66 -0.61 -25.98 5.20
N LYS A 67 -0.14 -24.73 5.13
CA LYS A 67 -0.36 -23.72 6.18
C LYS A 67 -1.67 -22.96 6.07
N GLY A 68 -2.41 -23.10 4.98
CA GLY A 68 -3.61 -22.32 4.70
C GLY A 68 -3.34 -20.81 4.55
N THR A 69 -2.15 -20.44 4.06
CA THR A 69 -1.73 -19.05 3.87
C THR A 69 -1.57 -18.72 2.37
N LEU A 70 -1.70 -17.46 2.00
CA LEU A 70 -1.55 -17.04 0.59
C LEU A 70 -0.08 -16.90 0.15
N LEU A 71 0.85 -16.79 1.09
CA LEU A 71 2.25 -16.52 0.78
C LEU A 71 3.21 -17.31 1.69
N PRO A 72 4.35 -17.79 1.15
CA PRO A 72 5.37 -18.49 1.92
C PRO A 72 6.30 -17.48 2.62
N VAL A 73 5.76 -16.77 3.61
CA VAL A 73 6.51 -15.72 4.34
C VAL A 73 7.38 -16.36 5.42
N PRO A 74 8.71 -16.15 5.43
CA PRO A 74 9.57 -16.62 6.49
C PRO A 74 9.33 -15.84 7.79
N CYS A 75 9.86 -16.29 8.91
CA CYS A 75 9.77 -15.54 10.17
C CYS A 75 10.40 -14.14 10.06
N ASN A 76 9.97 -13.22 10.92
CA ASN A 76 10.38 -11.82 10.84
C ASN A 76 11.90 -11.61 10.91
N GLN A 77 12.58 -12.37 11.73
CA GLN A 77 14.04 -12.31 11.86
C GLN A 77 14.72 -12.66 10.53
N LYS A 78 14.33 -13.77 9.89
CA LYS A 78 14.87 -14.20 8.60
C LYS A 78 14.53 -13.23 7.47
N MET A 79 13.32 -12.66 7.48
CA MET A 79 12.93 -11.63 6.54
C MET A 79 13.83 -10.39 6.64
N ASN A 80 14.09 -9.91 7.86
CA ASN A 80 14.96 -8.75 8.07
C ASN A 80 16.43 -9.04 7.70
N SER A 81 16.91 -10.28 7.92
CA SER A 81 18.23 -10.71 7.46
C SER A 81 18.36 -10.61 5.94
N TYR A 82 17.37 -11.15 5.20
CA TYR A 82 17.35 -11.04 3.74
C TYR A 82 17.27 -9.60 3.25
N LEU A 83 16.50 -8.74 3.93
CA LEU A 83 16.41 -7.33 3.56
C LEU A 83 17.74 -6.59 3.74
N LYS A 84 18.49 -6.94 4.79
CA LYS A 84 19.83 -6.40 5.00
C LYS A 84 20.79 -6.85 3.89
N GLU A 85 20.80 -8.14 3.56
CA GLU A 85 21.61 -8.68 2.46
C GLU A 85 21.29 -7.99 1.12
N ILE A 86 20.01 -7.82 0.79
CA ILE A 86 19.59 -7.09 -0.41
C ILE A 86 20.06 -5.64 -0.37
N ALA A 87 19.95 -4.96 0.78
CA ALA A 87 20.43 -3.59 0.91
C ALA A 87 21.95 -3.49 0.67
N ASP A 88 22.71 -4.41 1.24
CA ASP A 88 24.17 -4.46 1.08
C ASP A 88 24.55 -4.71 -0.39
N LEU A 89 23.92 -5.69 -1.06
CA LEU A 89 24.14 -5.99 -2.47
C LEU A 89 23.77 -4.83 -3.41
N CYS A 90 22.74 -4.05 -3.06
CA CYS A 90 22.30 -2.90 -3.85
C CYS A 90 23.00 -1.57 -3.46
N GLY A 91 23.94 -1.58 -2.54
CA GLY A 91 24.61 -0.37 -2.04
C GLY A 91 23.66 0.59 -1.29
N ILE A 92 22.55 0.09 -0.76
CA ILE A 92 21.56 0.89 -0.03
C ILE A 92 22.01 1.05 1.42
N LYS A 93 22.44 2.25 1.80
CA LYS A 93 22.89 2.56 3.18
C LYS A 93 21.78 2.62 4.22
N LYS A 94 20.51 2.75 3.80
CA LYS A 94 19.36 2.77 4.71
C LYS A 94 19.04 1.38 5.22
N ASN A 95 18.71 1.27 6.51
CA ASN A 95 18.23 0.02 7.09
C ASN A 95 16.84 -0.31 6.50
N LEU A 96 16.80 -1.31 5.63
CA LEU A 96 15.55 -1.82 5.07
C LEU A 96 14.88 -2.76 6.08
N THR A 97 13.64 -2.48 6.39
CA THR A 97 12.79 -3.31 7.26
C THR A 97 11.43 -3.53 6.59
N THR A 98 10.68 -4.50 7.11
CA THR A 98 9.28 -4.70 6.66
C THR A 98 8.42 -3.45 6.90
N HIS A 99 8.76 -2.64 7.90
CA HIS A 99 8.08 -1.37 8.18
C HIS A 99 8.36 -0.32 7.11
N THR A 100 9.57 -0.31 6.53
CA THR A 100 9.93 0.57 5.40
C THR A 100 9.01 0.34 4.19
N ALA A 101 8.63 -0.92 3.92
CA ALA A 101 7.69 -1.23 2.83
C ALA A 101 6.31 -0.57 3.04
N ARG A 102 5.80 -0.61 4.27
CA ARG A 102 4.53 0.04 4.63
C ARG A 102 4.62 1.57 4.53
N HIS A 103 5.77 2.15 4.92
CA HIS A 103 6.04 3.58 4.71
C HIS A 103 6.03 3.94 3.24
N SER A 104 6.70 3.14 2.39
CA SER A 104 6.73 3.35 0.93
C SER A 104 5.34 3.29 0.32
N PHE A 105 4.48 2.34 0.75
CA PHE A 105 3.08 2.32 0.32
C PHE A 105 2.38 3.63 0.66
N ALA A 106 2.42 4.04 1.93
CA ALA A 106 1.67 5.21 2.39
C ALA A 106 2.14 6.50 1.70
N SER A 107 3.46 6.75 1.64
CA SER A 107 4.01 8.01 1.14
C SER A 107 4.15 8.04 -0.39
N VAL A 108 4.73 6.99 -1.00
CA VAL A 108 5.11 6.98 -2.42
C VAL A 108 3.99 6.44 -3.29
N ILE A 109 3.35 5.33 -2.89
CA ILE A 109 2.32 4.68 -3.73
C ILE A 109 0.97 5.37 -3.56
N ALA A 110 0.57 5.74 -2.34
CA ALA A 110 -0.76 6.28 -2.09
C ALA A 110 -0.77 7.82 -2.07
N LEU A 111 -0.17 8.46 -1.07
CA LEU A 111 -0.29 9.92 -0.88
C LEU A 111 0.35 10.71 -2.03
N ALA A 112 1.50 10.30 -2.56
CA ALA A 112 2.12 10.95 -3.71
C ALA A 112 1.28 10.86 -5.00
N ASN A 113 0.33 9.92 -5.07
CA ASN A 113 -0.62 9.76 -6.16
C ASN A 113 -2.05 10.25 -5.80
N ASN A 114 -2.16 11.20 -4.89
CA ASN A 114 -3.42 11.86 -4.51
C ASN A 114 -4.48 10.95 -3.87
N VAL A 115 -4.11 9.80 -3.34
CA VAL A 115 -5.03 9.04 -2.49
C VAL A 115 -5.24 9.83 -1.20
N SER A 116 -6.50 10.11 -0.87
CA SER A 116 -6.84 10.92 0.30
C SER A 116 -6.32 10.32 1.60
N LEU A 117 -5.93 11.17 2.54
CA LEU A 117 -5.42 10.74 3.85
C LEU A 117 -6.38 9.80 4.60
N PRO A 118 -7.71 10.02 4.62
CA PRO A 118 -8.67 9.09 5.21
C PRO A 118 -8.66 7.71 4.56
N ASN A 119 -8.55 7.64 3.23
CA ASN A 119 -8.49 6.37 2.51
C ASN A 119 -7.21 5.62 2.85
N VAL A 120 -6.06 6.31 2.88
CA VAL A 120 -4.79 5.70 3.31
C VAL A 120 -4.88 5.20 4.75
N ALA A 121 -5.49 5.97 5.66
CA ALA A 121 -5.70 5.56 7.04
C ALA A 121 -6.53 4.27 7.12
N LYS A 122 -7.61 4.16 6.35
CA LYS A 122 -8.46 2.98 6.29
C LYS A 122 -7.73 1.76 5.72
N MET A 123 -6.98 1.92 4.62
CA MET A 123 -6.16 0.85 4.06
C MET A 123 -5.10 0.36 5.04
N LEU A 124 -4.50 1.26 5.80
CA LEU A 124 -3.52 0.93 6.83
C LEU A 124 -4.14 0.40 8.14
N GLY A 125 -5.44 0.38 8.30
CA GLY A 125 -6.11 0.00 9.56
C GLY A 125 -5.73 0.92 10.73
N HIS A 126 -5.60 2.22 10.48
CA HIS A 126 -5.41 3.21 11.52
C HIS A 126 -6.76 3.63 12.11
N SER A 127 -6.84 3.74 13.43
CA SER A 127 -8.04 4.23 14.12
C SER A 127 -8.28 5.72 13.94
N SER A 128 -7.26 6.47 13.52
CA SER A 128 -7.29 7.91 13.33
C SER A 128 -6.39 8.32 12.17
N THR A 129 -6.81 9.32 11.39
CA THR A 129 -6.01 9.95 10.34
C THR A 129 -4.74 10.59 10.89
N ARG A 130 -4.73 11.01 12.15
CA ARG A 130 -3.54 11.57 12.82
C ARG A 130 -2.34 10.62 12.76
N MET A 131 -2.57 9.30 12.86
CA MET A 131 -1.52 8.29 12.71
C MET A 131 -0.95 8.24 11.28
N THR A 132 -1.74 8.66 10.29
CA THR A 132 -1.35 8.67 8.88
C THR A 132 -0.66 9.97 8.48
N GLN A 133 -0.84 11.06 9.23
CA GLN A 133 -0.22 12.37 8.96
C GLN A 133 1.31 12.32 8.91
N HIS A 134 1.95 11.40 9.62
CA HIS A 134 3.40 11.21 9.54
C HIS A 134 3.91 10.89 8.13
N TYR A 135 3.04 10.35 7.26
CA TYR A 135 3.38 10.05 5.86
C TYR A 135 3.07 11.22 4.92
N ALA A 136 2.23 12.15 5.35
CA ALA A 136 1.81 13.30 4.56
C ALA A 136 2.85 14.44 4.65
N LYS A 137 4.07 14.17 4.16
CA LYS A 137 5.00 15.27 3.89
C LYS A 137 4.51 15.98 2.64
N VAL A 138 4.09 17.24 2.81
CA VAL A 138 3.79 18.10 1.68
C VAL A 138 5.11 18.38 0.94
N LEU A 139 5.19 17.92 -0.30
CA LEU A 139 6.31 18.21 -1.19
C LEU A 139 5.91 19.39 -2.08
N ASP A 140 6.80 20.33 -2.30
CA ASP A 140 6.54 21.49 -3.18
C ASP A 140 6.06 21.07 -4.56
N GLN A 141 6.54 19.94 -5.06
CA GLN A 141 6.08 19.36 -6.32
C GLN A 141 4.60 18.95 -6.30
N THR A 142 4.07 18.49 -5.16
CA THR A 142 2.63 18.16 -5.05
C THR A 142 1.79 19.41 -5.03
N ILE A 143 2.25 20.46 -4.37
CA ILE A 143 1.57 21.79 -4.37
C ILE A 143 1.52 22.34 -5.79
N LEU A 144 2.65 22.34 -6.49
CA LEU A 144 2.73 22.84 -7.87
C LEU A 144 1.78 22.08 -8.79
N ARG A 145 1.79 20.74 -8.73
CA ARG A 145 0.90 19.90 -9.54
C ARG A 145 -0.59 20.19 -9.26
N ASP A 146 -0.95 20.31 -8.00
CA ASP A 146 -2.33 20.55 -7.59
C ASP A 146 -2.78 21.95 -8.07
N MET A 147 -1.91 22.96 -7.97
CA MET A 147 -2.19 24.29 -8.49
C MET A 147 -2.26 24.35 -10.01
N GLN A 148 -1.44 23.61 -10.74
CA GLN A 148 -1.54 23.48 -12.19
C GLN A 148 -2.85 22.79 -12.63
N TYR A 149 -3.38 21.86 -11.82
CA TYR A 149 -4.69 21.28 -12.07
C TYR A 149 -5.82 22.31 -11.88
N VAL A 150 -5.74 23.12 -10.83
CA VAL A 150 -6.69 24.22 -10.58
C VAL A 150 -6.63 25.23 -11.72
N GLU A 151 -5.43 25.64 -12.14
CA GLU A 151 -5.23 26.61 -13.23
C GLU A 151 -5.89 26.13 -14.54
N ARG A 152 -5.70 24.85 -14.91
CA ARG A 152 -6.35 24.27 -16.08
C ARG A 152 -7.88 24.32 -16.00
N LYS A 153 -8.46 24.13 -14.82
CA LYS A 153 -9.91 24.24 -14.63
C LYS A 153 -10.39 25.69 -14.74
N ILE A 154 -9.65 26.64 -14.17
CA ILE A 154 -10.02 28.06 -14.21
C ILE A 154 -9.87 28.63 -15.62
N SER A 155 -8.81 28.28 -16.36
CA SER A 155 -8.61 28.73 -17.75
C SER A 155 -9.69 28.22 -18.69
N PHE A 156 -10.31 27.08 -18.41
CA PHE A 156 -11.49 26.64 -19.17
C PHE A 156 -12.67 27.59 -18.97
N PHE A 157 -12.89 28.14 -17.79
CA PHE A 157 -13.96 29.12 -17.52
C PHE A 157 -13.66 30.51 -18.08
N SER A 158 -12.39 30.92 -18.15
CA SER A 158 -12.03 32.22 -18.74
C SER A 158 -12.21 32.29 -20.27
N ASN A 159 -11.97 31.18 -20.97
CA ASN A 159 -12.22 31.08 -22.41
C ASN A 159 -13.73 31.10 -22.73
N PHE A 160 -14.58 30.59 -21.84
CA PHE A 160 -16.04 30.62 -22.01
C PHE A 160 -16.63 32.04 -21.92
N ASN A 161 -16.01 32.91 -21.10
CA ASN A 161 -16.45 34.32 -20.94
C ASN A 161 -15.84 35.27 -21.96
N ALA A 162 -14.91 34.81 -22.80
CA ALA A 162 -14.33 35.64 -23.88
C ALA A 162 -15.10 35.53 -25.21
N GLU A 163 -16.07 34.62 -25.30
CA GLU A 163 -16.95 34.44 -26.48
C GLU A 163 -18.36 35.04 -26.28
N LEU A 164 -18.61 35.73 -25.14
CA LEU A 164 -19.82 36.51 -24.86
C LEU A 164 -19.55 38.00 -24.98
#